data_d26e4fe7d98ba1fe76c5d37d3583e950
#
_entry.id   d26e4fe7d98ba1fe76c5d37d3583e950
#
_cell.length_a   1.000
_cell.length_b   1.000
_cell.length_c   1.000
_cell.angle_alpha   90.00
_cell.angle_beta   90.00
_cell.angle_gamma   90.00
#
_symmetry.space_group_name_H-M   'P 1'
#
loop_
_entity.id
_entity.type
_entity.pdbx_description
1 polymer ?
#
loop_
_entity_poly.entity_id
_entity_poly.type
_entity_poly.pdbx_seq_one_letter_code
_entity_poly.pdbx_strand_id
1 'polypeptide(L)' 'MPYLTNDDLPISIRHHVPEHGQDIFRQTFNHAWQQYADDPRQEEIAHRVAWAAVKRVYEKLGTEWVPR' A
#
# COMPACT_ATOMS: atom_id res chain seq x y z
N MET A 1 0.19 -8.95 7.61
CA MET A 1 -0.55 -8.34 8.72
C MET A 1 -1.25 -7.08 8.27
N PRO A 2 -2.51 -6.90 8.64
CA PRO A 2 -3.17 -5.62 8.38
C PRO A 2 -2.49 -4.50 9.16
N TYR A 3 -2.61 -3.29 8.66
CA TYR A 3 -2.03 -2.11 9.30
C TYR A 3 -3.13 -1.25 9.91
N LEU A 4 -3.01 -0.91 11.18
CA LEU A 4 -4.01 -0.10 11.88
C LEU A 4 -3.90 1.38 11.54
N THR A 5 -2.67 1.87 11.38
CA THR A 5 -2.41 3.27 11.06
C THR A 5 -1.29 3.35 10.03
N ASN A 6 -1.10 4.54 9.47
CA ASN A 6 0.00 4.75 8.51
C ASN A 6 1.37 4.58 9.18
N ASP A 7 1.46 4.80 10.48
CA ASP A 7 2.71 4.62 11.22
C ASP A 7 3.15 3.15 11.27
N ASP A 8 2.22 2.23 11.03
CA ASP A 8 2.53 0.81 11.01
C ASP A 8 3.06 0.34 9.67
N LEU A 9 2.98 1.18 8.64
CA LEU A 9 3.47 0.83 7.30
C LEU A 9 4.99 0.70 7.29
N PRO A 10 5.56 -0.10 6.37
CA PRO A 10 7.01 -0.16 6.22
C PRO A 10 7.62 1.22 6.03
N ILE A 11 8.81 1.41 6.58
CA ILE A 11 9.45 2.72 6.59
C ILE A 11 9.68 3.27 5.19
N SER A 12 9.96 2.41 4.20
CA SER A 12 10.15 2.85 2.82
C SER A 12 8.90 3.52 2.26
N ILE A 13 7.73 3.00 2.63
CA ILE A 13 6.46 3.58 2.19
C ILE A 13 6.22 4.91 2.90
N ARG A 14 6.45 4.96 4.21
CA ARG A 14 6.23 6.18 4.98
C ARG A 14 7.12 7.33 4.54
N HIS A 15 8.36 7.02 4.12
CA HIS A 15 9.33 8.04 3.76
C HIS A 15 9.17 8.57 2.33
N HIS A 16 8.64 7.76 1.42
CA HIS A 16 8.64 8.11 0.00
C HIS A 16 7.24 8.33 -0.58
N VAL A 17 6.19 7.92 0.12
CA VAL A 17 4.82 8.06 -0.35
C VAL A 17 4.11 9.12 0.49
N PRO A 18 3.46 10.12 -0.16
CA PRO A 18 2.69 11.12 0.59
C PRO A 18 1.62 10.48 1.45
N GLU A 19 1.18 11.20 2.49
CA GLU A 19 0.23 10.66 3.46
C GLU A 19 -1.04 10.12 2.80
N HIS A 20 -1.59 10.84 1.84
CA HIS A 20 -2.77 10.36 1.12
C HIS A 20 -2.49 9.03 0.40
N GLY A 21 -1.31 8.90 -0.20
CA GLY A 21 -0.91 7.64 -0.83
C GLY A 21 -0.72 6.52 0.17
N GLN A 22 -0.25 6.85 1.37
CA GLN A 22 -0.14 5.88 2.46
C GLN A 22 -1.52 5.39 2.90
N ASP A 23 -2.52 6.29 2.95
CA ASP A 23 -3.89 5.91 3.26
C ASP A 23 -4.43 4.92 2.23
N ILE A 24 -4.18 5.20 0.94
CA ILE A 24 -4.60 4.33 -0.15
C ILE A 24 -3.96 2.95 0.00
N PHE A 25 -2.65 2.92 0.24
CA PHE A 25 -1.94 1.66 0.40
C PHE A 25 -2.50 0.87 1.59
N ARG A 26 -2.62 1.52 2.74
CA ARG A 26 -3.06 0.86 3.96
C ARG A 26 -4.47 0.27 3.82
N GLN A 27 -5.41 1.08 3.34
CA GLN A 27 -6.80 0.62 3.21
C GLN A 27 -6.93 -0.50 2.19
N THR A 28 -6.25 -0.37 1.05
CA THR A 28 -6.29 -1.38 0.01
C THR A 28 -5.62 -2.67 0.46
N PHE A 29 -4.47 -2.56 1.12
CA PHE A 29 -3.78 -3.72 1.66
C PHE A 29 -4.68 -4.48 2.65
N ASN A 30 -5.29 -3.76 3.60
CA ASN A 30 -6.13 -4.39 4.60
C ASN A 30 -7.34 -5.08 3.99
N HIS A 31 -7.95 -4.45 2.98
CA HIS A 31 -9.08 -5.04 2.28
C HIS A 31 -8.68 -6.32 1.55
N ALA A 32 -7.58 -6.26 0.81
CA ALA A 32 -7.09 -7.43 0.08
C ALA A 32 -6.64 -8.54 1.03
N TRP A 33 -6.07 -8.18 2.17
CA TRP A 33 -5.66 -9.14 3.18
C TRP A 33 -6.84 -9.99 3.63
N GLN A 34 -7.99 -9.36 3.90
CA GLN A 34 -9.20 -10.08 4.28
C GLN A 34 -9.77 -10.89 3.13
N GLN A 35 -9.76 -10.32 1.94
CA GLN A 35 -10.31 -10.97 0.75
C GLN A 35 -9.59 -12.27 0.41
N TYR A 36 -8.28 -12.31 0.61
CA TYR A 36 -7.44 -13.47 0.29
C TYR A 36 -6.95 -14.20 1.54
N ALA A 37 -7.77 -14.21 2.60
CA ALA A 37 -7.38 -14.77 3.89
C ALA A 37 -6.97 -16.25 3.82
N ASP A 38 -7.58 -17.02 2.92
CA ASP A 38 -7.30 -18.44 2.79
C ASP A 38 -6.23 -18.76 1.76
N ASP A 39 -5.66 -17.75 1.11
CA ASP A 39 -4.67 -17.94 0.08
C ASP A 39 -3.27 -18.02 0.69
N PRO A 40 -2.46 -19.02 0.34
CA PRO A 40 -1.10 -19.13 0.88
C PRO A 40 -0.20 -17.96 0.46
N ARG A 41 -0.60 -17.18 -0.55
CA ARG A 41 0.13 -16.01 -1.01
C ARG A 41 -0.55 -14.71 -0.59
N GLN A 42 -1.31 -14.76 0.50
CA GLN A 42 -2.11 -13.64 1.00
C GLN A 42 -1.33 -12.33 1.09
N GLU A 43 -0.15 -12.35 1.70
CA GLU A 43 0.64 -11.14 1.88
C GLU A 43 1.16 -10.59 0.56
N GLU A 44 1.63 -11.45 -0.32
CA GLU A 44 2.12 -11.04 -1.63
C GLU A 44 1.02 -10.40 -2.46
N ILE A 45 -0.16 -11.02 -2.46
CA ILE A 45 -1.31 -10.51 -3.21
C ILE A 45 -1.74 -9.16 -2.65
N ALA A 46 -1.88 -9.06 -1.34
CA ALA A 46 -2.30 -7.81 -0.70
C ALA A 46 -1.32 -6.67 -1.00
N HIS A 47 -0.02 -6.96 -0.96
CA HIS A 47 1.02 -5.98 -1.27
C HIS A 47 0.92 -5.49 -2.71
N ARG A 48 0.74 -6.42 -3.64
CA ARG A 48 0.64 -6.09 -5.07
C ARG A 48 -0.61 -5.25 -5.36
N VAL A 49 -1.74 -5.63 -4.78
CA VAL A 49 -3.00 -4.90 -4.96
C VAL A 49 -2.89 -3.49 -4.39
N ALA A 50 -2.26 -3.36 -3.22
CA ALA A 50 -2.08 -2.05 -2.59
C ALA A 50 -1.24 -1.12 -3.46
N TRP A 51 -0.12 -1.60 -4.01
CA TRP A 51 0.70 -0.80 -4.90
C TRP A 51 -0.02 -0.42 -6.18
N ALA A 52 -0.81 -1.33 -6.74
CA ALA A 52 -1.59 -1.03 -7.93
C ALA A 52 -2.56 0.13 -7.69
N ALA A 53 -3.17 0.18 -6.50
CA ALA A 53 -4.06 1.28 -6.13
C ALA A 53 -3.31 2.61 -6.01
N VAL A 54 -2.14 2.60 -5.37
CA VAL A 54 -1.31 3.81 -5.25
C VAL A 54 -0.92 4.33 -6.63
N LYS A 55 -0.54 3.44 -7.54
CA LYS A 55 -0.09 3.82 -8.88
C LYS A 55 -1.18 4.44 -9.74
N ARG A 56 -2.43 4.30 -9.38
CA ARG A 56 -3.53 4.97 -10.09
C ARG A 56 -3.57 6.47 -9.82
N VAL A 57 -3.09 6.89 -8.66
CA VAL A 57 -3.17 8.28 -8.21
C VAL A 57 -1.81 8.95 -8.21
N TYR A 58 -0.76 8.18 -8.02
CA TYR A 58 0.62 8.69 -7.91
C TYR A 58 1.52 8.01 -8.92
N GLU A 59 2.61 8.70 -9.27
CA GLU A 59 3.66 8.11 -10.10
C GLU A 59 4.99 8.31 -9.42
N LYS A 60 5.93 7.42 -9.71
CA LYS A 60 7.26 7.48 -9.10
C LYS A 60 8.19 8.30 -9.96
N LEU A 61 8.77 9.35 -9.36
CA LEU A 61 9.81 10.17 -9.98
C LEU A 61 11.06 10.07 -9.12
N GLY A 62 12.09 9.36 -9.62
CA GLY A 62 13.27 9.07 -8.83
C GLY A 62 12.90 8.18 -7.65
N THR A 63 13.12 8.66 -6.43
CA THR A 63 12.77 7.91 -5.21
C THR A 63 11.47 8.38 -4.58
N GLU A 64 10.81 9.37 -5.19
CA GLU A 64 9.61 9.96 -4.60
C GLU A 64 8.36 9.62 -5.40
N TRP A 65 7.23 9.52 -4.70
CA TRP A 65 5.93 9.33 -5.30
C TRP A 65 5.21 10.68 -5.33
N VAL A 66 4.79 11.10 -6.51
CA VAL A 66 4.15 12.41 -6.71
C VAL A 66 2.78 12.19 -7.37
N PRO A 67 1.83 13.12 -7.16
CA PRO A 67 0.51 13.02 -7.79
C PRO A 67 0.63 12.97 -9.31
N ARG A 68 -0.19 12.14 -9.91
CA ARG A 68 -0.26 12.07 -11.36
C ARG A 68 -0.91 13.31 -11.97
#